data_7ccd932c07ccd4a6702e60d621c6d90e
#
_entry.id   7ccd932c07ccd4a6702e60d621c6d90e
#
_cell.length_a   1.000
_cell.length_b   1.000
_cell.length_c   1.000
_cell.angle_alpha   90.00
_cell.angle_beta   90.00
_cell.angle_gamma   90.00
#
_symmetry.space_group_name_H-M   'P 1'
#
loop_
_entity.id
_entity.type
_entity.pdbx_description
1 polymer ?
#
loop_
_entity_poly.entity_id
_entity_poly.type
_entity_poly.pdbx_seq_one_letter_code
_entity_poly.pdbx_strand_id
1 'polypeptide(L)'
;MRVETLFDVLDSDFYTGVPDSQLQALCNFLIDKYGISEHHVIAANEGNCTALAAGHYLATGNVPVVYMQNSGIGNIIKPVASLLNDKVYAIPCIFVVGWRGEPGIHDEPQHIYQGEVTLKLLEDMDIATFVIGKETTEAELYAKMKEFRNVLTNGKSVAFVVRKGALEYGNKVVYSNEYQMKREEVLEHIVAVTENDPIVSTTGKASRELFEIRERNGQGHE
;
A
#
# COMPACT_ATOMS: atom_id res chain seq x y z
N MET A 1 2.99 16.70 4.71
CA MET A 1 4.37 17.02 4.22
C MET A 1 4.51 16.64 2.76
N ARG A 2 5.48 17.19 2.07
CA ARG A 2 5.77 16.82 0.68
C ARG A 2 6.29 15.38 0.61
N VAL A 3 5.83 14.63 -0.38
CA VAL A 3 6.24 13.23 -0.56
C VAL A 3 7.72 13.09 -0.90
N GLU A 4 8.30 14.11 -1.56
CA GLU A 4 9.71 14.14 -1.90
C GLU A 4 10.58 14.09 -0.64
N THR A 5 10.16 14.76 0.45
CA THR A 5 10.87 14.68 1.74
C THR A 5 10.89 13.25 2.29
N LEU A 6 9.74 12.55 2.23
CA LEU A 6 9.71 11.13 2.63
C LEU A 6 10.63 10.30 1.73
N PHE A 7 10.55 10.49 0.42
CA PHE A 7 11.39 9.77 -0.55
C PHE A 7 12.89 9.95 -0.25
N ASP A 8 13.32 11.19 -0.02
CA ASP A 8 14.73 11.50 0.29
C ASP A 8 15.17 10.85 1.62
N VAL A 9 14.28 10.81 2.60
CA VAL A 9 14.54 10.16 3.91
C VAL A 9 14.65 8.65 3.78
N LEU A 10 13.81 8.02 2.97
CA LEU A 10 13.85 6.55 2.75
C LEU A 10 15.16 6.12 2.10
N ASP A 11 15.73 6.92 1.20
CA ASP A 11 17.06 6.72 0.59
C ASP A 11 17.23 5.29 0.07
N SER A 12 16.29 4.85 -0.77
CA SER A 12 16.26 3.51 -1.36
C SER A 12 16.24 3.61 -2.89
N ASP A 13 16.80 2.63 -3.53
CA ASP A 13 16.80 2.49 -4.99
C ASP A 13 15.78 1.47 -5.51
N PHE A 14 15.02 0.81 -4.62
CA PHE A 14 14.00 -0.15 -4.99
C PHE A 14 12.72 0.00 -4.19
N TYR A 15 11.63 0.19 -4.90
CA TYR A 15 10.28 0.32 -4.38
C TYR A 15 9.37 -0.75 -4.97
N THR A 16 8.62 -1.45 -4.13
CA THR A 16 7.60 -2.38 -4.59
C THR A 16 6.38 -2.28 -3.69
N GLY A 17 5.19 -2.52 -4.23
CA GLY A 17 3.98 -2.41 -3.42
C GLY A 17 2.70 -2.71 -4.18
N VAL A 18 1.61 -2.62 -3.43
CA VAL A 18 0.26 -2.61 -3.94
C VAL A 18 -0.30 -1.20 -3.76
N PRO A 19 -0.72 -0.52 -4.84
CA PRO A 19 -1.19 0.86 -4.76
C PRO A 19 -2.36 1.04 -3.80
N ASP A 20 -2.30 2.09 -2.99
CA ASP A 20 -3.32 2.45 -2.02
C ASP A 20 -3.70 3.93 -2.10
N SER A 21 -4.98 4.24 -1.88
CA SER A 21 -5.50 5.60 -1.92
C SER A 21 -4.97 6.52 -0.81
N GLN A 22 -4.59 5.99 0.36
CA GLN A 22 -3.94 6.76 1.42
C GLN A 22 -2.51 7.16 1.05
N LEU A 23 -1.85 6.33 0.24
CA LEU A 23 -0.50 6.54 -0.27
C LEU A 23 -0.49 7.12 -1.68
N GLN A 24 -1.61 7.70 -2.17
CA GLN A 24 -1.73 8.22 -3.53
C GLN A 24 -0.58 9.17 -3.89
N ALA A 25 -0.16 10.03 -2.96
CA ALA A 25 0.96 10.95 -3.19
C ALA A 25 2.26 10.19 -3.48
N LEU A 26 2.57 9.13 -2.72
CA LEU A 26 3.74 8.29 -2.92
C LEU A 26 3.63 7.49 -4.23
N CYS A 27 2.49 6.87 -4.48
CA CYS A 27 2.27 6.09 -5.70
C CYS A 27 2.43 6.96 -6.96
N ASN A 28 1.83 8.16 -6.98
CA ASN A 28 1.95 9.09 -8.09
C ASN A 28 3.39 9.57 -8.28
N PHE A 29 4.10 9.89 -7.20
CA PHE A 29 5.49 10.30 -7.24
C PHE A 29 6.40 9.20 -7.83
N LEU A 30 6.23 7.94 -7.38
CA LEU A 30 7.01 6.81 -7.87
C LEU A 30 6.74 6.52 -9.36
N ILE A 31 5.48 6.64 -9.80
CA ILE A 31 5.12 6.51 -11.22
C ILE A 31 5.74 7.64 -12.05
N ASP A 32 5.68 8.89 -11.59
CA ASP A 32 6.30 10.01 -12.31
C ASP A 32 7.83 9.86 -12.40
N LYS A 33 8.46 9.38 -11.33
CA LYS A 33 9.91 9.28 -11.23
C LYS A 33 10.48 8.07 -11.96
N TYR A 34 9.87 6.91 -11.80
CA TYR A 34 10.41 5.62 -12.25
C TYR A 34 9.53 4.89 -13.27
N GLY A 35 8.25 5.24 -13.36
CA GLY A 35 7.28 4.41 -14.07
C GLY A 35 7.14 3.03 -13.42
N ILE A 36 6.95 2.00 -14.25
CA ILE A 36 7.13 0.59 -13.88
C ILE A 36 8.47 0.15 -14.46
N SER A 37 9.41 -0.16 -13.59
CA SER A 37 10.82 -0.39 -13.98
C SER A 37 11.52 -1.30 -12.97
N GLU A 38 12.82 -1.49 -13.13
CA GLU A 38 13.68 -2.18 -12.17
C GLU A 38 13.76 -1.48 -10.79
N HIS A 39 13.44 -0.20 -10.71
CA HIS A 39 13.39 0.58 -9.46
C HIS A 39 12.01 0.62 -8.80
N HIS A 40 10.94 0.34 -9.57
CA HIS A 40 9.57 0.40 -9.08
C HIS A 40 8.70 -0.71 -9.70
N VAL A 41 8.32 -1.68 -8.88
CA VAL A 41 7.54 -2.85 -9.27
C VAL A 41 6.21 -2.89 -8.51
N ILE A 42 5.09 -2.93 -9.25
CA ILE A 42 3.77 -3.22 -8.68
C ILE A 42 3.56 -4.73 -8.76
N ALA A 43 3.35 -5.38 -7.62
CA ALA A 43 3.15 -6.82 -7.55
C ALA A 43 1.69 -7.21 -7.28
N ALA A 44 1.39 -8.49 -7.40
CA ALA A 44 0.02 -9.02 -7.27
C ALA A 44 -0.54 -8.92 -5.84
N ASN A 45 0.33 -8.99 -4.82
CA ASN A 45 -0.02 -8.79 -3.41
C ASN A 45 1.23 -8.42 -2.59
N GLU A 46 1.02 -8.02 -1.34
CA GLU A 46 2.07 -7.52 -0.45
C GLU A 46 3.09 -8.59 -0.05
N GLY A 47 2.68 -9.86 0.01
CA GLY A 47 3.60 -10.98 0.24
C GLY A 47 4.59 -11.15 -0.92
N ASN A 48 4.12 -10.99 -2.17
CA ASN A 48 4.98 -10.98 -3.34
C ASN A 48 5.93 -9.77 -3.33
N CYS A 49 5.43 -8.59 -2.95
CA CYS A 49 6.27 -7.40 -2.76
C CYS A 49 7.40 -7.66 -1.76
N THR A 50 7.06 -8.26 -0.62
CA THR A 50 8.05 -8.59 0.42
C THR A 50 9.10 -9.59 -0.07
N ALA A 51 8.71 -10.57 -0.89
CA ALA A 51 9.64 -11.53 -1.50
C ALA A 51 10.57 -10.86 -2.53
N LEU A 52 10.04 -9.95 -3.37
CA LEU A 52 10.84 -9.16 -4.31
C LEU A 52 11.83 -8.27 -3.57
N ALA A 53 11.39 -7.61 -2.50
CA ALA A 53 12.22 -6.79 -1.63
C ALA A 53 13.37 -7.61 -1.01
N ALA A 54 13.07 -8.80 -0.49
CA ALA A 54 14.09 -9.70 0.03
C ALA A 54 15.12 -10.09 -1.04
N GLY A 55 14.66 -10.42 -2.25
CA GLY A 55 15.53 -10.74 -3.39
C GLY A 55 16.44 -9.57 -3.78
N HIS A 56 15.89 -8.35 -3.81
CA HIS A 56 16.68 -7.13 -4.06
C HIS A 56 17.79 -6.95 -3.04
N TYR A 57 17.47 -7.03 -1.75
CA TYR A 57 18.47 -6.90 -0.68
C TYR A 57 19.56 -7.98 -0.78
N LEU A 58 19.20 -9.24 -1.02
CA LEU A 58 20.16 -10.31 -1.17
C LEU A 58 21.09 -10.14 -2.38
N ALA A 59 20.59 -9.51 -3.44
CA ALA A 59 21.37 -9.27 -4.66
C ALA A 59 22.29 -8.05 -4.57
N THR A 60 21.86 -6.99 -3.86
CA THR A 60 22.52 -5.67 -3.89
C THR A 60 23.08 -5.21 -2.54
N GLY A 61 22.52 -5.69 -1.44
CA GLY A 61 22.79 -5.18 -0.09
C GLY A 61 22.03 -3.88 0.23
N ASN A 62 21.27 -3.31 -0.72
CA ASN A 62 20.52 -2.08 -0.52
C ASN A 62 19.15 -2.36 0.12
N VAL A 63 18.76 -1.53 1.10
CA VAL A 63 17.50 -1.72 1.83
C VAL A 63 16.31 -1.31 0.97
N PRO A 64 15.39 -2.24 0.65
CA PRO A 64 14.23 -1.98 -0.18
C PRO A 64 13.10 -1.32 0.60
N VAL A 65 12.16 -0.71 -0.15
CA VAL A 65 10.90 -0.17 0.38
C VAL A 65 9.71 -0.98 -0.15
N VAL A 66 8.85 -1.42 0.78
CA VAL A 66 7.56 -2.04 0.46
C VAL A 66 6.43 -1.13 0.93
N TYR A 67 5.58 -0.67 0.00
CA TYR A 67 4.44 0.17 0.35
C TYR A 67 3.11 -0.59 0.18
N MET A 68 2.14 -0.30 1.07
CA MET A 68 0.85 -0.99 1.09
C MET A 68 -0.21 -0.25 1.90
N GLN A 69 -1.46 -0.62 1.71
CA GLN A 69 -2.51 -0.32 2.69
C GLN A 69 -2.34 -1.23 3.92
N ASN A 70 -2.76 -0.78 5.10
CA ASN A 70 -2.69 -1.61 6.31
C ASN A 70 -3.48 -2.94 6.21
N SER A 71 -4.47 -3.05 5.32
CA SER A 71 -5.13 -4.33 5.01
C SER A 71 -4.18 -5.39 4.44
N GLY A 72 -3.10 -4.96 3.79
CA GLY A 72 -2.06 -5.83 3.25
C GLY A 72 -1.12 -6.43 4.30
N ILE A 73 -1.14 -5.95 5.54
CA ILE A 73 -0.29 -6.47 6.63
C ILE A 73 -0.49 -7.99 6.81
N GLY A 74 -1.72 -8.48 6.65
CA GLY A 74 -2.00 -9.92 6.71
C GLY A 74 -1.17 -10.75 5.73
N ASN A 75 -0.90 -10.23 4.53
CA ASN A 75 -0.14 -10.92 3.49
C ASN A 75 1.37 -10.94 3.75
N ILE A 76 1.88 -10.01 4.58
CA ILE A 76 3.31 -9.96 4.91
C ILE A 76 3.69 -10.73 6.17
N ILE A 77 2.73 -11.21 6.97
CA ILE A 77 3.01 -11.94 8.22
C ILE A 77 3.97 -13.11 7.96
N LYS A 78 3.62 -13.97 6.99
CA LYS A 78 4.44 -15.15 6.70
C LYS A 78 5.84 -14.77 6.17
N PRO A 79 6.01 -13.95 5.12
CA PRO A 79 7.34 -13.60 4.65
C PRO A 79 8.17 -12.82 5.67
N VAL A 80 7.57 -11.97 6.51
CA VAL A 80 8.29 -11.32 7.60
C VAL A 80 8.76 -12.35 8.62
N ALA A 81 7.87 -13.19 9.13
CA ALA A 81 8.20 -14.15 10.17
C ALA A 81 9.18 -15.26 9.74
N SER A 82 9.12 -15.72 8.48
CA SER A 82 9.88 -16.88 8.01
C SER A 82 10.95 -16.58 6.97
N LEU A 83 11.14 -15.31 6.59
CA LEU A 83 12.19 -14.88 5.67
C LEU A 83 12.96 -13.67 6.20
N LEU A 84 12.28 -12.53 6.50
CA LEU A 84 12.95 -11.28 6.87
C LEU A 84 13.48 -11.27 8.29
N ASN A 85 12.80 -11.94 9.24
CA ASN A 85 13.09 -11.86 10.67
C ASN A 85 14.57 -12.13 10.96
N ASP A 86 15.12 -11.44 11.96
CA ASP A 86 16.52 -11.54 12.40
C ASP A 86 16.91 -12.94 12.88
N LYS A 87 15.93 -13.75 13.33
CA LYS A 87 16.14 -15.16 13.70
C LYS A 87 16.19 -16.11 12.50
N VAL A 88 15.99 -15.60 11.28
CA VAL A 88 15.99 -16.41 10.04
C VAL A 88 17.13 -15.94 9.13
N TYR A 89 16.90 -14.91 8.31
CA TYR A 89 17.91 -14.39 7.38
C TYR A 89 18.34 -12.95 7.68
N ALA A 90 17.69 -12.28 8.64
CA ALA A 90 17.99 -10.92 9.03
C ALA A 90 18.01 -9.95 7.84
N ILE A 91 16.98 -9.99 7.01
CA ILE A 91 16.83 -9.15 5.82
C ILE A 91 16.04 -7.88 6.22
N PRO A 92 16.68 -6.70 6.28
CA PRO A 92 15.99 -5.47 6.61
C PRO A 92 15.08 -5.00 5.47
N CYS A 93 13.94 -4.41 5.84
CA CYS A 93 13.01 -3.82 4.90
C CYS A 93 12.37 -2.58 5.53
N ILE A 94 12.11 -1.57 4.72
CA ILE A 94 11.32 -0.41 5.12
C ILE A 94 9.90 -0.60 4.58
N PHE A 95 8.91 -0.65 5.48
CA PHE A 95 7.50 -0.65 5.11
C PHE A 95 6.94 0.77 5.16
N VAL A 96 6.13 1.14 4.15
CA VAL A 96 5.32 2.36 4.15
C VAL A 96 3.87 1.94 4.09
N VAL A 97 3.14 2.15 5.19
CA VAL A 97 1.80 1.60 5.41
C VAL A 97 0.78 2.72 5.46
N GLY A 98 -0.15 2.76 4.52
CA GLY A 98 -1.30 3.67 4.56
C GLY A 98 -2.30 3.21 5.62
N TRP A 99 -2.62 4.07 6.61
CA TRP A 99 -3.46 3.72 7.74
C TRP A 99 -4.95 4.00 7.45
N ARG A 100 -5.68 2.99 6.99
CA ARG A 100 -7.14 3.01 6.90
C ARG A 100 -7.76 2.58 8.22
N GLY A 101 -8.92 3.17 8.55
CA GLY A 101 -9.62 2.83 9.80
C GLY A 101 -8.88 3.25 11.07
N GLU A 102 -8.05 4.29 11.03
CA GLU A 102 -7.41 4.84 12.24
C GLU A 102 -8.46 5.11 13.32
N PRO A 103 -8.25 4.68 14.58
CA PRO A 103 -9.19 4.92 15.67
C PRO A 103 -9.56 6.38 15.81
N GLY A 104 -10.88 6.67 15.87
CA GLY A 104 -11.41 8.04 15.96
C GLY A 104 -11.54 8.77 14.63
N ILE A 105 -11.13 8.19 13.52
CA ILE A 105 -11.30 8.74 12.16
C ILE A 105 -12.37 7.92 11.43
N HIS A 106 -13.35 8.64 10.84
CA HIS A 106 -14.40 7.96 10.06
C HIS A 106 -13.81 7.31 8.81
N ASP A 107 -14.10 6.00 8.64
CA ASP A 107 -13.73 5.21 7.47
C ASP A 107 -14.82 4.16 7.18
N GLU A 108 -14.71 3.43 6.10
CA GLU A 108 -15.62 2.36 5.71
C GLU A 108 -15.58 1.20 6.74
N PRO A 109 -16.72 0.51 7.01
CA PRO A 109 -16.81 -0.50 8.07
C PRO A 109 -15.73 -1.58 8.02
N GLN A 110 -15.35 -2.05 6.83
CA GLN A 110 -14.32 -3.08 6.64
C GLN A 110 -12.92 -2.64 7.09
N HIS A 111 -12.67 -1.34 7.26
CA HIS A 111 -11.38 -0.81 7.68
C HIS A 111 -11.27 -0.57 9.18
N ILE A 112 -12.40 -0.51 9.91
CA ILE A 112 -12.42 -0.09 11.33
C ILE A 112 -11.55 -1.01 12.19
N TYR A 113 -11.87 -2.29 12.24
CA TYR A 113 -11.11 -3.25 13.05
C TYR A 113 -9.66 -3.40 12.56
N GLN A 114 -9.47 -3.37 11.23
CA GLN A 114 -8.13 -3.39 10.62
C GLN A 114 -7.27 -2.22 11.11
N GLY A 115 -7.86 -1.03 11.21
CA GLY A 115 -7.17 0.17 11.70
C GLY A 115 -6.78 0.06 13.17
N GLU A 116 -7.66 -0.50 14.01
CA GLU A 116 -7.43 -0.70 15.45
C GLU A 116 -6.22 -1.62 15.72
N VAL A 117 -6.06 -2.68 14.92
CA VAL A 117 -5.01 -3.69 15.13
C VAL A 117 -3.70 -3.38 14.39
N THR A 118 -3.66 -2.38 13.52
CA THR A 118 -2.53 -2.08 12.62
C THR A 118 -1.20 -1.99 13.36
N LEU A 119 -1.09 -1.13 14.36
CA LEU A 119 0.17 -0.92 15.08
C LEU A 119 0.57 -2.16 15.89
N LYS A 120 -0.40 -2.83 16.49
CA LYS A 120 -0.17 -4.05 17.25
C LYS A 120 0.34 -5.19 16.39
N LEU A 121 -0.20 -5.37 15.18
CA LEU A 121 0.29 -6.39 14.24
C LEU A 121 1.74 -6.13 13.80
N LEU A 122 2.11 -4.87 13.57
CA LEU A 122 3.48 -4.51 13.24
C LEU A 122 4.43 -4.77 14.43
N GLU A 123 4.01 -4.41 15.65
CA GLU A 123 4.76 -4.70 16.89
C GLU A 123 4.95 -6.20 17.10
N ASP A 124 3.90 -7.01 16.93
CA ASP A 124 3.95 -8.47 17.08
C ASP A 124 4.90 -9.14 16.05
N MET A 125 5.16 -8.48 14.93
CA MET A 125 6.16 -8.89 13.94
C MET A 125 7.57 -8.33 14.20
N ASP A 126 7.80 -7.69 15.36
CA ASP A 126 9.08 -7.04 15.72
C ASP A 126 9.49 -5.93 14.74
N ILE A 127 8.51 -5.23 14.14
CA ILE A 127 8.72 -4.11 13.22
C ILE A 127 8.60 -2.80 14.00
N ALA A 128 9.69 -2.06 14.12
CA ALA A 128 9.68 -0.74 14.76
C ALA A 128 8.89 0.26 13.92
N THR A 129 7.94 0.99 14.53
CA THR A 129 7.01 1.86 13.81
C THR A 129 7.19 3.34 14.13
N PHE A 130 6.88 4.19 13.15
CA PHE A 130 6.71 5.63 13.31
C PHE A 130 5.48 6.09 12.55
N VAL A 131 4.59 6.83 13.21
CA VAL A 131 3.36 7.34 12.60
C VAL A 131 3.62 8.72 12.02
N ILE A 132 3.33 8.89 10.72
CA ILE A 132 3.42 10.17 10.01
C ILE A 132 2.03 10.79 9.95
N GLY A 133 1.84 11.94 10.60
CA GLY A 133 0.65 12.76 10.54
C GLY A 133 0.88 14.07 9.79
N LYS A 134 -0.15 14.90 9.71
CA LYS A 134 -0.05 16.26 9.13
C LYS A 134 0.86 17.18 9.94
N GLU A 135 0.93 16.92 11.24
CA GLU A 135 1.74 17.63 12.23
C GLU A 135 3.21 17.22 12.21
N THR A 136 3.54 16.07 11.62
CA THR A 136 4.92 15.57 11.59
C THR A 136 5.82 16.50 10.78
N THR A 137 6.89 16.96 11.41
CA THR A 137 7.89 17.82 10.78
C THR A 137 8.95 17.02 10.03
N GLU A 138 9.61 17.64 9.06
CA GLU A 138 10.74 17.04 8.35
C GLU A 138 11.88 16.66 9.32
N ALA A 139 12.15 17.52 10.32
CA ALA A 139 13.19 17.26 11.32
C ALA A 139 12.91 16.00 12.14
N GLU A 140 11.66 15.77 12.55
CA GLU A 140 11.24 14.55 13.25
C GLU A 140 11.40 13.32 12.36
N LEU A 141 11.05 13.42 11.08
CA LEU A 141 11.19 12.33 10.12
C LEU A 141 12.66 11.93 9.94
N TYR A 142 13.54 12.91 9.72
CA TYR A 142 14.99 12.66 9.60
C TYR A 142 15.59 12.08 10.89
N ALA A 143 15.19 12.61 12.06
CA ALA A 143 15.63 12.09 13.36
C ALA A 143 15.20 10.63 13.55
N LYS A 144 13.94 10.31 13.22
CA LYS A 144 13.43 8.94 13.31
C LYS A 144 14.13 8.00 12.33
N MET A 145 14.39 8.43 11.11
CA MET A 145 15.13 7.60 10.15
C MET A 145 16.57 7.32 10.61
N LYS A 146 17.20 8.28 11.28
CA LYS A 146 18.52 8.05 11.88
C LYS A 146 18.48 6.94 12.93
N GLU A 147 17.44 6.88 13.76
CA GLU A 147 17.21 5.77 14.71
C GLU A 147 16.93 4.46 13.94
N PHE A 148 16.08 4.51 12.92
CA PHE A 148 15.71 3.35 12.09
C PHE A 148 16.89 2.76 11.33
N ARG A 149 17.87 3.56 10.91
CA ARG A 149 19.12 3.04 10.29
C ARG A 149 19.86 2.07 11.21
N ASN A 150 19.86 2.31 12.52
CA ASN A 150 20.44 1.37 13.47
C ASN A 150 19.66 0.06 13.55
N VAL A 151 18.32 0.12 13.47
CA VAL A 151 17.45 -1.06 13.44
C VAL A 151 17.71 -1.88 12.18
N LEU A 152 17.72 -1.20 11.02
CA LEU A 152 17.97 -1.81 9.69
C LEU A 152 19.37 -2.45 9.61
N THR A 153 20.40 -1.79 10.13
CA THR A 153 21.78 -2.34 10.18
C THR A 153 21.87 -3.62 11.01
N ASN A 154 20.96 -3.81 11.97
CA ASN A 154 20.86 -5.04 12.75
C ASN A 154 19.94 -6.11 12.08
N GLY A 155 19.63 -5.96 10.80
CA GLY A 155 18.83 -6.91 10.04
C GLY A 155 17.35 -6.94 10.40
N LYS A 156 16.82 -5.88 11.05
CA LYS A 156 15.41 -5.75 11.42
C LYS A 156 14.69 -4.78 10.50
N SER A 157 13.41 -4.98 10.35
CA SER A 157 12.54 -4.12 9.53
C SER A 157 11.95 -2.97 10.34
N VAL A 158 11.57 -1.89 9.63
CA VAL A 158 10.91 -0.71 10.19
C VAL A 158 9.68 -0.35 9.38
N ALA A 159 8.74 0.42 9.95
CA ALA A 159 7.57 0.89 9.26
C ALA A 159 7.25 2.36 9.52
N PHE A 160 6.98 3.09 8.44
CA PHE A 160 6.32 4.39 8.47
C PHE A 160 4.82 4.19 8.23
N VAL A 161 4.00 4.48 9.23
CA VAL A 161 2.54 4.36 9.17
C VAL A 161 1.96 5.73 8.85
N VAL A 162 1.34 5.88 7.69
CA VAL A 162 0.94 7.16 7.12
C VAL A 162 -0.54 7.41 7.34
N ARG A 163 -0.87 8.47 8.09
CA ARG A 163 -2.22 8.95 8.34
C ARG A 163 -2.85 9.59 7.10
N LYS A 164 -4.16 9.64 7.06
CA LYS A 164 -4.93 10.28 5.98
C LYS A 164 -4.51 11.71 5.72
N GLY A 165 -4.06 11.99 4.50
CA GLY A 165 -3.66 13.32 4.04
C GLY A 165 -2.38 13.85 4.68
N ALA A 166 -1.52 12.97 5.23
CA ALA A 166 -0.21 13.34 5.76
C ALA A 166 0.81 13.64 4.65
N LEU A 167 0.68 13.00 3.50
CA LEU A 167 1.54 13.23 2.34
C LEU A 167 0.81 13.98 1.23
N GLU A 168 1.54 14.85 0.55
CA GLU A 168 1.09 15.62 -0.61
C GLU A 168 2.08 15.52 -1.76
N TYR A 169 1.56 15.52 -2.99
CA TYR A 169 2.33 15.58 -4.23
C TYR A 169 1.66 16.56 -5.19
N GLY A 170 2.44 17.54 -5.66
CA GLY A 170 1.91 18.66 -6.43
C GLY A 170 1.50 18.30 -7.87
N ASN A 171 2.07 17.26 -8.46
CA ASN A 171 1.77 16.87 -9.82
C ASN A 171 0.54 15.96 -9.86
N LYS A 172 -0.32 16.19 -10.86
CA LYS A 172 -1.40 15.27 -11.21
C LYS A 172 -0.90 14.36 -12.32
N VAL A 173 -0.79 13.08 -12.03
CA VAL A 173 -0.58 12.08 -13.07
C VAL A 173 -1.86 12.01 -13.91
N VAL A 174 -1.75 12.31 -15.19
CA VAL A 174 -2.87 12.24 -16.14
C VAL A 174 -2.73 10.95 -16.92
N TYR A 175 -3.67 10.04 -16.68
CA TYR A 175 -3.78 8.81 -17.46
C TYR A 175 -4.70 9.05 -18.65
N SER A 176 -4.23 8.72 -19.84
CA SER A 176 -5.03 8.71 -21.06
C SER A 176 -4.93 7.34 -21.73
N ASN A 177 -6.00 6.92 -22.37
CA ASN A 177 -6.04 5.74 -23.21
C ASN A 177 -6.97 5.98 -24.41
N GLU A 178 -6.93 5.10 -25.40
CA GLU A 178 -7.77 5.17 -26.59
C GLU A 178 -9.18 4.61 -26.41
N TYR A 179 -9.45 3.97 -25.25
CA TYR A 179 -10.76 3.37 -24.98
C TYR A 179 -11.78 4.44 -24.60
N GLN A 180 -12.93 4.42 -25.29
CA GLN A 180 -14.00 5.41 -25.12
C GLN A 180 -15.07 4.96 -24.13
N MET A 181 -15.24 3.65 -23.96
CA MET A 181 -16.29 3.07 -23.11
C MET A 181 -15.97 3.28 -21.63
N LYS A 182 -16.93 3.77 -20.86
CA LYS A 182 -16.82 3.90 -19.41
C LYS A 182 -16.99 2.53 -18.74
N ARG A 183 -16.45 2.40 -17.51
CA ARG A 183 -16.56 1.16 -16.75
C ARG A 183 -18.01 0.74 -16.53
N GLU A 184 -18.90 1.66 -16.20
CA GLU A 184 -20.32 1.40 -15.99
C GLU A 184 -20.97 0.81 -17.26
N GLU A 185 -20.69 1.36 -18.46
CA GLU A 185 -21.17 0.85 -19.73
C GLU A 185 -20.68 -0.59 -19.98
N VAL A 186 -19.43 -0.88 -19.65
CA VAL A 186 -18.88 -2.26 -19.75
C VAL A 186 -19.65 -3.21 -18.82
N LEU A 187 -19.92 -2.77 -17.59
CA LEU A 187 -20.68 -3.57 -16.62
C LEU A 187 -22.12 -3.80 -17.07
N GLU A 188 -22.79 -2.80 -17.66
CA GLU A 188 -24.12 -2.97 -18.26
C GLU A 188 -24.13 -4.05 -19.34
N HIS A 189 -23.14 -4.05 -20.23
CA HIS A 189 -23.02 -5.10 -21.26
C HIS A 189 -22.77 -6.49 -20.63
N ILE A 190 -21.94 -6.59 -19.59
CA ILE A 190 -21.70 -7.84 -18.88
C ILE A 190 -23.00 -8.35 -18.25
N VAL A 191 -23.70 -7.51 -17.51
CA VAL A 191 -24.99 -7.89 -16.87
C VAL A 191 -26.02 -8.31 -17.90
N ALA A 192 -26.09 -7.64 -19.05
CA ALA A 192 -27.05 -7.97 -20.11
C ALA A 192 -26.81 -9.36 -20.73
N VAL A 193 -25.57 -9.86 -20.77
CA VAL A 193 -25.24 -11.18 -21.34
C VAL A 193 -25.15 -12.30 -20.30
N THR A 194 -24.99 -11.96 -19.02
CA THR A 194 -24.89 -12.96 -17.93
C THR A 194 -26.23 -13.25 -17.26
N GLU A 195 -27.24 -12.42 -17.52
CA GLU A 195 -28.60 -12.55 -16.97
C GLU A 195 -28.62 -12.83 -15.45
N ASN A 196 -28.82 -14.08 -15.05
CA ASN A 196 -28.89 -14.53 -13.66
C ASN A 196 -27.61 -15.19 -13.15
N ASP A 197 -26.55 -15.21 -13.95
CA ASP A 197 -25.28 -15.79 -13.51
C ASP A 197 -24.71 -15.01 -12.32
N PRO A 198 -24.09 -15.69 -11.34
CA PRO A 198 -23.41 -15.03 -10.24
C PRO A 198 -22.16 -14.28 -10.77
N ILE A 199 -22.06 -12.99 -10.40
CA ILE A 199 -20.91 -12.14 -10.76
C ILE A 199 -20.11 -11.84 -9.51
N VAL A 200 -18.84 -12.25 -9.48
CA VAL A 200 -17.90 -11.89 -8.42
C VAL A 200 -17.10 -10.66 -8.86
N SER A 201 -17.19 -9.60 -8.10
CA SER A 201 -16.48 -8.33 -8.35
C SER A 201 -15.53 -7.97 -7.23
N THR A 202 -14.57 -7.08 -7.52
CA THR A 202 -13.73 -6.48 -6.49
C THR A 202 -14.51 -5.46 -5.65
N THR A 203 -14.19 -5.34 -4.36
CA THR A 203 -14.73 -4.28 -3.50
C THR A 203 -14.42 -2.90 -4.07
N GLY A 204 -15.40 -1.98 -4.03
CA GLY A 204 -15.21 -0.60 -4.42
C GLY A 204 -16.23 -0.09 -5.45
N LYS A 205 -15.79 0.78 -6.36
CA LYS A 205 -16.70 1.42 -7.32
C LYS A 205 -17.33 0.41 -8.29
N ALA A 206 -16.59 -0.61 -8.73
CA ALA A 206 -17.11 -1.61 -9.65
C ALA A 206 -18.28 -2.40 -9.05
N SER A 207 -18.17 -2.82 -7.80
CA SER A 207 -19.27 -3.52 -7.12
C SER A 207 -20.48 -2.64 -6.87
N ARG A 208 -20.28 -1.36 -6.56
CA ARG A 208 -21.38 -0.39 -6.39
C ARG A 208 -22.13 -0.14 -7.72
N GLU A 209 -21.39 0.07 -8.81
CA GLU A 209 -21.98 0.22 -10.15
C GLU A 209 -22.73 -1.06 -10.57
N LEU A 210 -22.16 -2.23 -10.33
CA LEU A 210 -22.82 -3.51 -10.59
C LEU A 210 -24.12 -3.67 -9.81
N PHE A 211 -24.12 -3.32 -8.52
CA PHE A 211 -25.31 -3.31 -7.67
C PHE A 211 -26.41 -2.38 -8.26
N GLU A 212 -26.05 -1.14 -8.59
CA GLU A 212 -26.99 -0.15 -9.14
C GLU A 212 -27.56 -0.57 -10.49
N ILE A 213 -26.74 -1.22 -11.36
CA ILE A 213 -27.20 -1.75 -12.65
C ILE A 213 -28.23 -2.85 -12.43
N ARG A 214 -27.96 -3.80 -11.54
CA ARG A 214 -28.89 -4.90 -11.22
C ARG A 214 -30.18 -4.40 -10.60
N GLU A 215 -30.12 -3.41 -9.69
CA GLU A 215 -31.30 -2.74 -9.12
C GLU A 215 -32.17 -2.13 -10.22
N ARG A 216 -31.57 -1.37 -11.14
CA ARG A 216 -32.29 -0.75 -12.27
C ARG A 216 -32.97 -1.81 -13.17
N ASN A 217 -32.37 -2.97 -13.32
CA ASN A 217 -32.88 -4.07 -14.13
C ASN A 217 -33.88 -4.96 -13.39
N GLY A 218 -34.16 -4.72 -12.11
CA GLY A 218 -35.02 -5.57 -11.27
C GLY A 218 -34.44 -6.97 -11.02
N GLN A 219 -33.11 -7.11 -11.11
CA GLN A 219 -32.42 -8.38 -10.85
C GLN A 219 -32.07 -8.50 -9.37
N GLY A 220 -32.01 -9.74 -8.87
CA GLY A 220 -31.61 -10.02 -7.47
C GLY A 220 -30.12 -9.73 -7.20
N HIS A 221 -29.79 -9.63 -5.92
CA HIS A 221 -28.42 -9.34 -5.44
C HIS A 221 -27.69 -10.57 -4.85
N GLU A 222 -28.25 -11.74 -5.02
CA GLU A 222 -27.69 -13.00 -4.50
C GLU A 222 -26.57 -13.54 -5.39
#